data_63cbc850417d8254735341f97358df50
#
_entry.id   63cbc850417d8254735341f97358df50
#
_cell.length_a   1.000
_cell.length_b   1.000
_cell.length_c   1.000
_cell.angle_alpha   90.00
_cell.angle_beta   90.00
_cell.angle_gamma   90.00
#
_symmetry.space_group_name_H-M   'P 1'
#
loop_
_entity.id
_entity.type
_entity.pdbx_description
1 polymer ?
#
loop_
_entity_poly.entity_id
_entity_poly.type
_entity_poly.pdbx_seq_one_letter_code
_entity_poly.pdbx_strand_id
1 'polypeptide(L)'
;MGYETDLKLFIDGAWRAGEGRDTHIVLNPVTAEGMAEVPYATRADLDEALAASTRAWPEWRGQDVDKRGAILRKAAKLLRERADLIAATLTQ
;
A
#
# COMPACT_ATOMS: atom_id res chain seq x y z
N MET A 1 16.96 4.29 12.74
CA MET A 1 16.86 4.18 11.29
C MET A 1 15.39 4.14 10.90
N GLY A 2 14.91 5.09 10.15
CA GLY A 2 13.53 5.19 9.71
C GLY A 2 13.35 4.77 8.24
N TYR A 3 12.12 4.81 7.78
CA TYR A 3 11.80 4.59 6.37
C TYR A 3 12.17 5.84 5.56
N GLU A 4 12.60 5.64 4.33
CA GLU A 4 13.00 6.73 3.44
C GLU A 4 11.80 7.54 2.92
N THR A 5 10.61 6.96 2.97
CA THR A 5 9.37 7.61 2.49
C THR A 5 8.32 7.66 3.59
N ASP A 6 7.49 8.69 3.56
CA ASP A 6 6.34 8.80 4.45
C ASP A 6 5.38 7.64 4.21
N LEU A 7 4.90 7.05 5.29
CA LEU A 7 3.91 5.99 5.21
C LEU A 7 2.52 6.58 4.99
N LYS A 8 1.82 6.07 4.01
CA LYS A 8 0.51 6.58 3.58
C LYS A 8 -0.43 5.43 3.26
N LEU A 9 -1.72 5.72 3.27
CA LEU A 9 -2.74 4.83 2.75
C LEU A 9 -2.88 5.03 1.24
N PHE A 10 -3.14 3.95 0.51
CA PHE A 10 -3.43 4.03 -0.92
C PHE A 10 -4.89 3.64 -1.16
N ILE A 11 -5.72 4.61 -1.56
CA ILE A 11 -7.15 4.42 -1.74
C ILE A 11 -7.58 5.07 -3.03
N ASP A 12 -8.29 4.32 -3.88
CA ASP A 12 -8.84 4.79 -5.16
C ASP A 12 -7.79 5.52 -6.02
N GLY A 13 -6.62 4.93 -6.17
CA GLY A 13 -5.54 5.47 -7.00
C GLY A 13 -4.79 6.66 -6.41
N ALA A 14 -5.06 7.05 -5.16
CA ALA A 14 -4.45 8.21 -4.52
C ALA A 14 -3.81 7.86 -3.16
N TRP A 15 -2.69 8.49 -2.89
CA TRP A 15 -2.03 8.39 -1.60
C TRP A 15 -2.68 9.34 -0.59
N ARG A 16 -2.94 8.83 0.63
CA ARG A 16 -3.58 9.57 1.72
C ARG A 16 -2.65 9.62 2.92
N ALA A 17 -2.32 10.83 3.36
CA ALA A 17 -1.46 11.05 4.53
C ALA A 17 -2.25 10.92 5.84
N GLY A 18 -1.54 11.14 6.97
CA GLY A 18 -2.12 10.99 8.30
C GLY A 18 -3.05 12.11 8.75
N GLU A 19 -3.23 13.18 7.97
CA GLU A 19 -4.10 14.30 8.34
C GLU A 19 -5.54 13.85 8.56
N GLY A 20 -6.11 14.22 9.71
CA GLY A 20 -7.46 13.81 10.09
C GLY A 20 -7.60 12.33 10.47
N ARG A 21 -6.48 11.63 10.64
CA ARG A 21 -6.43 10.21 11.00
C ARG A 21 -5.62 10.00 12.25
N ASP A 22 -6.01 9.00 13.04
CA ASP A 22 -5.17 8.51 14.11
C ASP A 22 -3.93 7.86 13.54
N THR A 23 -2.81 7.98 14.24
CA THR A 23 -1.54 7.42 13.82
C THR A 23 -0.96 6.51 14.89
N HIS A 24 -0.05 5.63 14.48
CA HIS A 24 0.66 4.73 15.36
C HIS A 24 2.15 4.79 15.04
N ILE A 25 2.98 4.88 16.09
CA ILE A 25 4.42 4.84 15.93
C ILE A 25 4.88 3.38 15.98
N VAL A 26 5.48 2.92 14.89
CA VAL A 26 6.09 1.60 14.81
C VAL A 26 7.44 1.66 15.49
N LEU A 27 7.68 0.75 16.44
CA LEU A 27 8.92 0.68 17.19
C LEU A 27 9.86 -0.38 16.61
N ASN A 28 11.16 -0.07 16.64
CA ASN A 28 12.17 -1.08 16.38
C ASN A 28 12.16 -2.08 17.54
N PRO A 29 11.92 -3.38 17.29
CA PRO A 29 11.80 -4.36 18.38
C PRO A 29 13.11 -4.61 19.14
N VAL A 30 14.24 -4.24 18.57
CA VAL A 30 15.57 -4.38 19.22
C VAL A 30 15.90 -3.19 20.12
N THR A 31 15.67 -1.98 19.63
CA THR A 31 16.05 -0.75 20.35
C THR A 31 14.89 -0.09 21.07
N ALA A 32 13.65 -0.45 20.74
CA ALA A 32 12.42 0.20 21.21
C ALA A 32 12.29 1.68 20.78
N GLU A 33 13.08 2.12 19.81
CA GLU A 33 12.98 3.45 19.24
C GLU A 33 11.94 3.53 18.15
N GLY A 34 11.32 4.70 18.00
CA GLY A 34 10.36 4.95 16.92
C GLY A 34 11.01 4.88 15.54
N MET A 35 10.42 4.14 14.62
CA MET A 35 10.91 3.99 13.25
C MET A 35 10.09 4.79 12.25
N ALA A 36 8.79 4.77 12.39
CA ALA A 36 7.87 5.38 11.44
C ALA A 36 6.52 5.64 12.09
N GLU A 37 5.79 6.60 11.56
CA GLU A 37 4.42 6.89 11.96
C GLU A 37 3.47 6.39 10.87
N VAL A 38 2.56 5.50 11.26
CA VAL A 38 1.62 4.86 10.34
C VAL A 38 0.22 5.43 10.54
N PRO A 39 -0.43 5.98 9.51
CA PRO A 39 -1.82 6.41 9.65
C PRO A 39 -2.77 5.21 9.68
N TYR A 40 -3.75 5.27 10.56
CA TYR A 40 -4.83 4.30 10.59
C TYR A 40 -5.96 4.73 9.66
N ALA A 41 -6.52 3.78 8.93
CA ALA A 41 -7.70 4.03 8.12
C ALA A 41 -8.90 4.35 9.00
N THR A 42 -9.69 5.34 8.59
CA THR A 42 -10.97 5.65 9.21
C THR A 42 -12.07 4.79 8.58
N ARG A 43 -13.26 4.80 9.19
CA ARG A 43 -14.42 4.15 8.59
C ARG A 43 -14.74 4.73 7.21
N ALA A 44 -14.63 6.04 7.06
CA ALA A 44 -14.84 6.70 5.78
C ALA A 44 -13.83 6.24 4.72
N ASP A 45 -12.57 6.03 5.10
CA ASP A 45 -11.55 5.46 4.21
C ASP A 45 -11.93 4.06 3.74
N LEU A 46 -12.40 3.21 4.65
CA LEU A 46 -12.84 1.86 4.33
C LEU A 46 -14.04 1.88 3.38
N ASP A 47 -15.03 2.71 3.65
CA ASP A 47 -16.21 2.85 2.80
C ASP A 47 -15.82 3.32 1.39
N GLU A 48 -14.90 4.27 1.27
CA GLU A 48 -14.37 4.75 -0.01
C GLU A 48 -13.62 3.63 -0.76
N ALA A 49 -12.79 2.87 -0.07
CA ALA A 49 -12.05 1.76 -0.67
C ALA A 49 -13.00 0.67 -1.20
N LEU A 50 -14.03 0.33 -0.45
CA LEU A 50 -15.05 -0.63 -0.87
C LEU A 50 -15.83 -0.13 -2.08
N ALA A 51 -16.23 1.14 -2.07
CA ALA A 51 -16.94 1.75 -3.20
C ALA A 51 -16.07 1.78 -4.47
N ALA A 52 -14.79 2.11 -4.33
CA ALA A 52 -13.85 2.09 -5.44
C ALA A 52 -13.68 0.69 -6.03
N SER A 53 -13.55 -0.32 -5.19
CA SER A 53 -13.43 -1.72 -5.61
C SER A 53 -14.68 -2.20 -6.35
N THR A 54 -15.85 -1.87 -5.82
CA THR A 54 -17.14 -2.21 -6.43
C THR A 54 -17.29 -1.55 -7.79
N ARG A 55 -16.91 -0.29 -7.92
CA ARG A 55 -16.97 0.47 -9.17
C ARG A 55 -16.01 -0.08 -10.23
N ALA A 56 -14.82 -0.50 -9.82
CA ALA A 56 -13.78 -0.99 -10.73
C ALA A 56 -14.01 -2.43 -11.20
N TRP A 57 -14.73 -3.22 -10.43
CA TRP A 57 -14.92 -4.65 -10.68
C TRP A 57 -15.51 -5.00 -12.05
N PRO A 58 -16.60 -4.35 -12.52
CA PRO A 58 -17.18 -4.70 -13.82
C PRO A 58 -16.21 -4.55 -14.98
N GLU A 59 -15.42 -3.47 -14.98
CA GLU A 59 -14.41 -3.23 -16.02
C GLU A 59 -13.30 -4.26 -15.97
N TRP A 60 -12.76 -4.53 -14.78
CA TRP A 60 -11.73 -5.54 -14.60
C TRP A 60 -12.21 -6.94 -15.01
N ARG A 61 -13.38 -7.32 -14.55
CA ARG A 61 -13.99 -8.60 -14.86
C ARG A 61 -14.22 -8.77 -16.36
N GLY A 62 -14.58 -7.70 -17.05
CA GLY A 62 -14.87 -7.70 -18.47
C GLY A 62 -13.66 -7.75 -19.39
N GLN A 63 -12.44 -7.57 -18.85
CA GLN A 63 -11.23 -7.65 -19.68
C GLN A 63 -10.86 -9.09 -20.01
N ASP A 64 -10.19 -9.26 -21.15
CA ASP A 64 -9.61 -10.54 -21.55
C ASP A 64 -8.71 -11.12 -20.46
N VAL A 65 -8.75 -12.44 -20.32
CA VAL A 65 -7.85 -13.16 -19.39
C VAL A 65 -6.40 -12.87 -19.70
N ASP A 66 -6.02 -12.78 -20.97
CA ASP A 66 -4.65 -12.49 -21.38
C ASP A 66 -4.22 -11.09 -20.95
N LYS A 67 -5.10 -10.10 -21.04
CA LYS A 67 -4.82 -8.73 -20.60
C LYS A 67 -4.66 -8.66 -19.09
N ARG A 68 -5.53 -9.31 -18.33
CA ARG A 68 -5.42 -9.38 -16.88
C ARG A 68 -4.13 -10.09 -16.46
N GLY A 69 -3.83 -11.20 -17.13
CA GLY A 69 -2.59 -11.94 -16.90
C GLY A 69 -1.33 -11.11 -17.19
N ALA A 70 -1.36 -10.30 -18.26
CA ALA A 70 -0.25 -9.43 -18.62
C ALA A 70 0.03 -8.38 -17.54
N ILE A 71 -1.01 -7.78 -16.96
CA ILE A 71 -0.88 -6.82 -15.85
C ILE A 71 -0.24 -7.48 -14.63
N LEU A 72 -0.70 -8.67 -14.26
CA LEU A 72 -0.15 -9.41 -13.12
C LEU A 72 1.31 -9.84 -13.36
N ARG A 73 1.66 -10.27 -14.57
CA ARG A 73 3.04 -10.61 -14.93
C ARG A 73 3.95 -9.39 -14.87
N LYS A 74 3.46 -8.24 -15.33
CA LYS A 74 4.21 -6.97 -15.23
C LYS A 74 4.44 -6.59 -13.77
N ALA A 75 3.45 -6.72 -12.91
CA ALA A 75 3.59 -6.49 -11.48
C ALA A 75 4.65 -7.41 -10.86
N ALA A 76 4.61 -8.70 -11.18
CA ALA A 76 5.60 -9.67 -10.70
C ALA A 76 7.02 -9.33 -11.18
N LYS A 77 7.16 -8.88 -12.42
CA LYS A 77 8.45 -8.42 -12.96
C LYS A 77 8.99 -7.23 -12.18
N LEU A 78 8.15 -6.23 -11.92
CA LEU A 78 8.53 -5.05 -11.14
C LEU A 78 8.95 -5.42 -9.71
N LEU A 79 8.26 -6.37 -9.08
CA LEU A 79 8.65 -6.87 -7.77
C LEU A 79 10.05 -7.48 -7.79
N ARG A 80 10.38 -8.28 -8.79
CA ARG A 80 11.72 -8.89 -8.93
C ARG A 80 12.79 -7.83 -9.16
N GLU A 81 12.51 -6.83 -10.00
CA GLU A 81 13.44 -5.73 -10.28
C GLU A 81 13.72 -4.88 -9.03
N ARG A 82 12.78 -4.82 -8.11
CA ARG A 82 12.86 -4.04 -6.86
C ARG A 82 13.10 -4.92 -5.63
N ALA A 83 13.52 -6.15 -5.82
CA ALA A 83 13.65 -7.12 -4.73
C ALA A 83 14.54 -6.64 -3.59
N ASP A 84 15.68 -6.05 -3.90
CA ASP A 84 16.64 -5.58 -2.88
C ASP A 84 16.03 -4.44 -2.04
N LEU A 85 15.36 -3.48 -2.68
CA LEU A 85 14.69 -2.38 -1.98
C LEU A 85 13.57 -2.90 -1.06
N ILE A 86 12.75 -3.82 -1.59
CA ILE A 86 11.64 -4.39 -0.81
C ILE A 86 12.17 -5.21 0.36
N ALA A 87 13.20 -6.02 0.16
CA ALA A 87 13.82 -6.80 1.20
C ALA A 87 14.42 -5.93 2.31
N ALA A 88 15.10 -4.85 1.94
CA ALA A 88 15.65 -3.89 2.90
C ALA A 88 14.55 -3.25 3.75
N THR A 89 13.42 -2.87 3.12
CA THR A 89 12.28 -2.29 3.83
C THR A 89 11.67 -3.28 4.82
N LEU A 90 11.56 -4.55 4.46
CA LEU A 90 11.04 -5.60 5.35
C LEU A 90 11.95 -5.87 6.53
N THR A 91 13.25 -5.70 6.35
CA THR A 91 14.26 -6.02 7.38
C THR A 91 14.39 -4.91 8.41
N GLN A 92 14.02 -3.69 8.09
CA GLN A 92 14.00 -2.58 9.03
C GLN A 92 12.97 -2.82 10.15
#